data_8227973469bebdb3ab50842cd8ee8711
#
_entry.id   8227973469bebdb3ab50842cd8ee8711
#
_cell.length_a   1.000
_cell.length_b   1.000
_cell.length_c   1.000
_cell.angle_alpha   90.00
_cell.angle_beta   90.00
_cell.angle_gamma   90.00
#
_symmetry.space_group_name_H-M   'P 1'
#
loop_
_entity.id
_entity.type
_entity.pdbx_description
1 polymer ?
#
loop_
_entity_poly.entity_id
_entity_poly.type
_entity_poly.pdbx_seq_one_letter_code
_entity_poly.pdbx_strand_id
1 'polypeptide(L)'
;MTKKLLIALICLCSVSIGFSQDKKELNAQKAEKQAEVDKYQAEVDAIQSELDALPGWRFGAFGTVGGSLSEFSNWYAQGSPNNSSGNIGFTVNGYANKIEDAYFWRNSLTLNLNWVKLDDKDDPTDDADFVPTTDVFNISSLYGYKLTDKWALSAFGEYRTTILDNFND
;
A
#
# COMPACT_ATOMS: atom_id res chain seq x y z
N MET A 1 59.10 23.32 -3.27
CA MET A 1 58.00 22.37 -3.02
C MET A 1 56.64 23.06 -2.87
N THR A 2 56.52 24.29 -2.43
CA THR A 2 55.30 25.04 -2.16
C THR A 2 54.44 25.38 -3.40
N LYS A 3 55.05 25.72 -4.54
CA LYS A 3 54.30 26.08 -5.77
C LYS A 3 53.53 24.91 -6.40
N LYS A 4 54.09 23.69 -6.36
CA LYS A 4 53.42 22.49 -6.90
C LYS A 4 52.21 22.03 -6.01
N LEU A 5 52.32 22.27 -4.70
CA LEU A 5 51.26 21.99 -3.74
C LEU A 5 50.08 22.96 -3.90
N LEU A 6 50.37 24.23 -4.19
CA LEU A 6 49.36 25.26 -4.42
C LEU A 6 48.54 25.00 -5.70
N ILE A 7 49.21 24.57 -6.78
CA ILE A 7 48.55 24.23 -8.06
C ILE A 7 47.65 22.98 -7.89
N ALA A 8 48.08 21.97 -7.13
CA ALA A 8 47.28 20.77 -6.85
C ALA A 8 46.03 21.13 -6.01
N LEU A 9 46.17 22.07 -5.06
CA LEU A 9 45.02 22.51 -4.25
C LEU A 9 44.00 23.30 -5.08
N ILE A 10 44.44 24.14 -6.00
CA ILE A 10 43.56 24.90 -6.91
C ILE A 10 42.82 23.96 -7.89
N CYS A 11 43.50 22.93 -8.42
CA CYS A 11 42.84 21.92 -9.27
C CYS A 11 41.79 21.07 -8.52
N LEU A 12 42.01 20.76 -7.23
CA LEU A 12 41.03 20.05 -6.43
C LEU A 12 39.75 20.89 -6.18
N CYS A 13 39.92 22.19 -5.95
CA CYS A 13 38.77 23.10 -5.74
C CYS A 13 37.94 23.33 -7.01
N SER A 14 38.53 23.30 -8.21
CA SER A 14 37.80 23.52 -9.47
C SER A 14 36.92 22.34 -9.85
N VAL A 15 37.29 21.11 -9.49
CA VAL A 15 36.47 19.91 -9.77
C VAL A 15 35.20 19.87 -8.93
N SER A 16 35.27 20.33 -7.67
CA SER A 16 34.09 20.32 -6.79
C SER A 16 33.01 21.36 -7.16
N ILE A 17 33.39 22.44 -7.85
CA ILE A 17 32.44 23.48 -8.27
C ILE A 17 31.61 23.04 -9.47
N GLY A 18 32.17 22.27 -10.43
CA GLY A 18 31.46 21.74 -11.58
C GLY A 18 30.34 20.78 -11.19
N PHE A 19 30.59 19.81 -10.32
CA PHE A 19 29.58 18.86 -9.84
C PHE A 19 28.47 19.50 -9.02
N SER A 20 28.72 20.61 -8.36
CA SER A 20 27.71 21.34 -7.59
C SER A 20 26.75 22.13 -8.48
N GLN A 21 27.22 22.66 -9.61
CA GLN A 21 26.38 23.39 -10.56
C GLN A 21 25.45 22.44 -11.31
N ASP A 22 25.94 21.32 -11.81
CA ASP A 22 25.14 20.30 -12.47
C ASP A 22 24.03 19.75 -11.56
N LYS A 23 24.35 19.47 -10.30
CA LYS A 23 23.36 18.99 -9.33
C LYS A 23 22.28 20.03 -9.03
N LYS A 24 22.64 21.31 -8.95
CA LYS A 24 21.68 22.39 -8.71
C LYS A 24 20.76 22.60 -9.90
N GLU A 25 21.30 22.54 -11.10
CA GLU A 25 20.52 22.65 -12.33
C GLU A 25 19.55 21.46 -12.52
N LEU A 26 20.02 20.23 -12.31
CA LEU A 26 19.18 19.03 -12.34
C LEU A 26 18.08 19.06 -11.28
N ASN A 27 18.36 19.57 -10.09
CA ASN A 27 17.34 19.74 -9.07
C ASN A 27 16.29 20.81 -9.46
N ALA A 28 16.72 21.89 -10.12
CA ALA A 28 15.80 22.90 -10.61
C ALA A 28 14.89 22.35 -11.74
N GLN A 29 15.47 21.61 -12.69
CA GLN A 29 14.71 20.93 -13.75
C GLN A 29 13.74 19.89 -13.17
N LYS A 30 14.19 19.13 -12.17
CA LYS A 30 13.32 18.18 -11.46
C LYS A 30 12.14 18.89 -10.78
N ALA A 31 12.39 20.01 -10.11
CA ALA A 31 11.34 20.79 -9.45
C ALA A 31 10.33 21.37 -10.45
N GLU A 32 10.82 21.87 -11.60
CA GLU A 32 9.95 22.35 -12.69
C GLU A 32 9.06 21.23 -13.25
N LYS A 33 9.66 20.07 -13.54
CA LYS A 33 8.88 18.92 -14.02
C LYS A 33 7.90 18.38 -12.96
N GLN A 34 8.27 18.41 -11.69
CA GLN A 34 7.36 18.05 -10.61
C GLN A 34 6.16 19.02 -10.56
N ALA A 35 6.38 20.31 -10.71
CA ALA A 35 5.31 21.29 -10.73
C ALA A 35 4.34 21.08 -11.94
N GLU A 36 4.87 20.67 -13.10
CA GLU A 36 4.03 20.28 -14.24
C GLU A 36 3.19 19.04 -13.94
N VAL A 37 3.78 18.03 -13.32
CA VAL A 37 3.08 16.80 -12.89
C VAL A 37 1.98 17.14 -11.89
N ASP A 38 2.28 17.94 -10.88
CA ASP A 38 1.32 18.35 -9.86
C ASP A 38 0.15 19.12 -10.46
N LYS A 39 0.42 19.97 -11.46
CA LYS A 39 -0.62 20.70 -12.21
C LYS A 39 -1.54 19.74 -12.96
N TYR A 40 -0.98 18.81 -13.74
CA TYR A 40 -1.79 17.83 -14.46
C TYR A 40 -2.54 16.89 -13.53
N GLN A 41 -1.95 16.52 -12.41
CA GLN A 41 -2.65 15.76 -11.41
C GLN A 41 -3.87 16.50 -10.86
N ALA A 42 -3.74 17.79 -10.55
CA ALA A 42 -4.87 18.61 -10.11
C ALA A 42 -5.98 18.72 -11.17
N GLU A 43 -5.62 18.81 -12.46
CA GLU A 43 -6.59 18.81 -13.56
C GLU A 43 -7.33 17.46 -13.65
N VAL A 44 -6.61 16.34 -13.51
CA VAL A 44 -7.19 14.98 -13.47
C VAL A 44 -8.13 14.84 -12.28
N ASP A 45 -7.72 15.29 -11.10
CA ASP A 45 -8.52 15.22 -9.88
C ASP A 45 -9.79 16.06 -9.99
N ALA A 46 -9.74 17.21 -10.67
CA ALA A 46 -10.91 18.05 -10.94
C ALA A 46 -11.91 17.34 -11.88
N ILE A 47 -11.43 16.77 -12.98
CA ILE A 47 -12.27 16.00 -13.91
C ILE A 47 -12.84 14.76 -13.21
N GLN A 48 -12.06 14.08 -12.39
CA GLN A 48 -12.55 12.94 -11.60
C GLN A 48 -13.67 13.36 -10.64
N SER A 49 -13.53 14.52 -10.00
CA SER A 49 -14.56 15.07 -9.11
C SER A 49 -15.87 15.38 -9.86
N GLU A 50 -15.77 15.92 -11.09
CA GLU A 50 -16.93 16.14 -11.96
C GLU A 50 -17.59 14.82 -12.37
N LEU A 51 -16.79 13.83 -12.76
CA LEU A 51 -17.27 12.47 -13.08
C LEU A 51 -17.96 11.83 -11.86
N ASP A 52 -17.39 12.05 -10.66
CA ASP A 52 -17.95 11.52 -9.42
C ASP A 52 -19.23 12.26 -8.97
N ALA A 53 -19.52 13.41 -9.52
CA ALA A 53 -20.77 14.11 -9.29
C ALA A 53 -21.93 13.63 -10.19
N LEU A 54 -21.60 13.01 -11.35
CA LEU A 54 -22.63 12.53 -12.28
C LEU A 54 -23.43 11.35 -11.67
N PRO A 55 -24.73 11.25 -11.92
CA PRO A 55 -25.53 10.08 -11.57
C PRO A 55 -25.02 8.81 -12.25
N GLY A 56 -25.22 7.65 -11.62
CA GLY A 56 -24.90 6.35 -12.22
C GLY A 56 -24.08 5.43 -11.33
N TRP A 57 -23.64 4.33 -11.94
CA TRP A 57 -22.83 3.31 -11.30
C TRP A 57 -21.34 3.67 -11.34
N ARG A 58 -20.65 3.39 -10.23
CA ARG A 58 -19.21 3.46 -10.09
C ARG A 58 -18.68 2.18 -9.51
N PHE A 59 -17.67 1.63 -10.17
CA PHE A 59 -17.01 0.40 -9.75
C PHE A 59 -15.53 0.65 -9.56
N GLY A 60 -14.97 0.00 -8.60
CA GLY A 60 -13.53 -0.05 -8.43
C GLY A 60 -13.10 -1.27 -7.65
N ALA A 61 -11.91 -1.74 -7.93
CA ALA A 61 -11.26 -2.80 -7.19
C ALA A 61 -9.76 -2.58 -7.20
N PHE A 62 -9.12 -2.94 -6.10
CA PHE A 62 -7.67 -3.03 -6.03
C PHE A 62 -7.27 -4.21 -5.16
N GLY A 63 -6.10 -4.75 -5.43
CA GLY A 63 -5.53 -5.83 -4.67
C GLY A 63 -4.06 -5.60 -4.37
N THR A 64 -3.60 -6.12 -3.26
CA THR A 64 -2.19 -6.16 -2.89
C THR A 64 -1.79 -7.57 -2.54
N VAL A 65 -0.59 -7.96 -2.94
CA VAL A 65 0.06 -9.20 -2.53
C VAL A 65 1.37 -8.81 -1.85
N GLY A 66 1.64 -9.40 -0.71
CA GLY A 66 2.85 -9.18 0.05
C GLY A 66 3.42 -10.47 0.59
N GLY A 67 4.71 -10.48 0.82
CA GLY A 67 5.39 -11.59 1.48
C GLY A 67 6.69 -11.13 2.11
N SER A 68 7.12 -11.84 3.13
CA SER A 68 8.41 -11.64 3.77
C SER A 68 9.00 -12.99 4.14
N LEU A 69 10.33 -13.06 4.10
CA LEU A 69 11.11 -14.20 4.57
C LEU A 69 12.17 -13.68 5.50
N SER A 70 12.36 -14.37 6.62
CA SER A 70 13.41 -14.08 7.59
C SER A 70 14.08 -15.38 8.00
N GLU A 71 15.39 -15.34 8.14
CA GLU A 71 16.19 -16.46 8.60
C GLU A 71 17.20 -15.97 9.62
N PHE A 72 17.29 -16.67 10.72
CA PHE A 72 18.21 -16.41 11.82
C PHE A 72 19.10 -17.64 12.04
N SER A 73 20.38 -17.41 12.24
CA SER A 73 21.36 -18.44 12.53
C SER A 73 22.24 -17.96 13.68
N ASN A 74 22.33 -18.79 14.72
CA ASN A 74 23.11 -18.51 15.94
C ASN A 74 22.68 -17.23 16.68
N TRP A 75 21.40 -16.85 16.60
CA TRP A 75 20.90 -15.69 17.34
C TRP A 75 20.40 -16.07 18.73
N TYR A 76 21.33 -16.21 19.67
CA TYR A 76 21.08 -16.66 21.03
C TYR A 76 20.27 -15.69 21.92
N ALA A 77 19.93 -14.51 21.43
CA ALA A 77 19.02 -13.62 22.14
C ALA A 77 17.55 -14.07 22.08
N GLN A 78 17.23 -15.01 21.21
CA GLN A 78 15.95 -15.70 21.10
C GLN A 78 16.04 -17.10 21.70
N GLY A 79 14.93 -17.64 22.14
CA GLY A 79 14.86 -19.00 22.69
C GLY A 79 15.24 -20.10 21.68
N SER A 80 15.01 -19.86 20.39
CA SER A 80 15.41 -20.71 19.26
C SER A 80 16.40 -19.94 18.39
N PRO A 81 17.71 -20.21 18.52
CA PRO A 81 18.75 -19.42 17.83
C PRO A 81 18.80 -19.64 16.32
N ASN A 82 18.29 -20.78 15.83
CA ASN A 82 18.26 -21.09 14.39
C ASN A 82 16.81 -21.27 13.95
N ASN A 83 16.17 -20.17 13.55
CA ASN A 83 14.79 -20.22 13.09
C ASN A 83 14.61 -19.49 11.75
N SER A 84 13.55 -19.86 11.04
CA SER A 84 13.09 -19.13 9.87
C SER A 84 11.61 -18.80 10.00
N SER A 85 11.20 -17.71 9.38
CA SER A 85 9.80 -17.36 9.25
C SER A 85 9.47 -16.90 7.85
N GLY A 86 8.31 -17.30 7.37
CA GLY A 86 7.74 -16.88 6.12
C GLY A 86 6.36 -16.26 6.36
N ASN A 87 6.06 -15.20 5.65
CA ASN A 87 4.73 -14.62 5.63
C ASN A 87 4.33 -14.41 4.17
N ILE A 88 3.09 -14.76 3.85
CA ILE A 88 2.48 -14.45 2.56
C ILE A 88 1.03 -14.05 2.77
N GLY A 89 0.60 -13.01 2.11
CA GLY A 89 -0.76 -12.56 2.21
C GLY A 89 -1.22 -11.78 0.99
N PHE A 90 -2.53 -11.70 0.85
CA PHE A 90 -3.14 -10.83 -0.14
C PHE A 90 -4.42 -10.17 0.40
N THR A 91 -4.68 -8.98 -0.09
CA THR A 91 -5.89 -8.23 0.21
C THR A 91 -6.53 -7.81 -1.10
N VAL A 92 -7.84 -8.00 -1.21
CA VAL A 92 -8.65 -7.49 -2.31
C VAL A 92 -9.74 -6.62 -1.72
N ASN A 93 -9.87 -5.40 -2.25
CA ASN A 93 -10.94 -4.48 -1.92
C ASN A 93 -11.68 -4.11 -3.20
N GLY A 94 -13.00 -4.10 -3.13
CA GLY A 94 -13.84 -3.72 -4.23
C GLY A 94 -15.05 -2.91 -3.77
N TYR A 95 -15.58 -2.10 -4.67
CA TYR A 95 -16.83 -1.40 -4.44
C TYR A 95 -17.68 -1.31 -5.69
N ALA A 96 -18.99 -1.22 -5.48
CA ALA A 96 -19.98 -0.97 -6.50
C ALA A 96 -21.00 0.03 -5.94
N ASN A 97 -20.89 1.29 -6.35
CA ASN A 97 -21.71 2.38 -5.82
C ASN A 97 -22.62 2.93 -6.93
N LYS A 98 -23.88 3.11 -6.60
CA LYS A 98 -24.84 3.81 -7.46
C LYS A 98 -25.26 5.11 -6.79
N ILE A 99 -25.18 6.21 -7.53
CA ILE A 99 -25.61 7.53 -7.06
C ILE A 99 -26.63 8.05 -8.05
N GLU A 100 -27.80 8.45 -7.52
CA GLU A 100 -28.89 9.06 -8.27
C GLU A 100 -29.37 10.31 -7.51
N ASP A 101 -30.21 11.09 -8.15
CA ASP A 101 -30.73 12.32 -7.53
C ASP A 101 -31.51 12.03 -6.24
N ALA A 102 -32.34 10.98 -6.23
CA ALA A 102 -33.20 10.63 -5.12
C ALA A 102 -32.61 9.61 -4.15
N TYR A 103 -31.61 8.82 -4.54
CA TYR A 103 -31.06 7.77 -3.69
C TYR A 103 -29.59 7.50 -3.98
N PHE A 104 -28.92 6.79 -3.05
CA PHE A 104 -27.61 6.20 -3.25
C PHE A 104 -27.60 4.76 -2.74
N TRP A 105 -26.79 3.93 -3.39
CA TRP A 105 -26.55 2.56 -2.97
C TRP A 105 -25.04 2.29 -3.02
N ARG A 106 -24.45 2.04 -1.86
CA ARG A 106 -23.01 1.83 -1.71
C ARG A 106 -22.75 0.41 -1.24
N ASN A 107 -21.92 -0.30 -1.98
CA ASN A 107 -21.53 -1.66 -1.66
C ASN A 107 -20.01 -1.74 -1.60
N SER A 108 -19.49 -2.49 -0.63
CA SER A 108 -18.08 -2.77 -0.53
C SER A 108 -17.81 -4.26 -0.27
N LEU A 109 -16.68 -4.71 -0.77
CA LEU A 109 -16.13 -6.04 -0.56
C LEU A 109 -14.72 -5.90 -0.05
N THR A 110 -14.38 -6.65 1.01
CA THR A 110 -13.01 -6.81 1.49
C THR A 110 -12.72 -8.30 1.67
N LEU A 111 -11.63 -8.74 1.07
CA LEU A 111 -11.04 -10.04 1.28
C LEU A 111 -9.61 -9.83 1.75
N ASN A 112 -9.24 -10.39 2.91
CA ASN A 112 -7.89 -10.32 3.46
C ASN A 112 -7.50 -11.70 3.99
N LEU A 113 -6.51 -12.29 3.35
CA LEU A 113 -5.99 -13.61 3.71
C LEU A 113 -4.48 -13.49 3.94
N ASN A 114 -4.02 -14.06 5.04
CA ASN A 114 -2.61 -14.08 5.39
C ASN A 114 -2.22 -15.39 6.07
N TRP A 115 -1.07 -15.91 5.70
CA TRP A 115 -0.48 -17.12 6.25
C TRP A 115 0.91 -16.83 6.77
N VAL A 116 1.27 -17.48 7.86
CA VAL A 116 2.61 -17.43 8.46
C VAL A 116 3.13 -18.85 8.60
N LYS A 117 4.37 -19.04 8.23
CA LYS A 117 5.17 -20.23 8.53
C LYS A 117 6.24 -19.82 9.54
N LEU A 118 6.35 -20.58 10.64
CA LEU A 118 7.44 -20.49 11.60
C LEU A 118 8.12 -21.85 11.62
N ASP A 119 9.44 -21.88 11.54
CA ASP A 119 10.24 -23.09 11.43
C ASP A 119 11.40 -22.98 12.41
N ASP A 120 11.36 -23.79 13.48
CA ASP A 120 12.43 -23.93 14.47
C ASP A 120 13.40 -25.03 14.01
N LYS A 121 14.50 -24.62 13.41
CA LYS A 121 15.52 -25.54 12.88
C LYS A 121 16.29 -26.30 13.97
N ASP A 122 16.14 -25.92 15.23
CA ASP A 122 16.73 -26.61 16.36
C ASP A 122 15.83 -27.74 16.89
N ASP A 123 14.55 -27.77 16.52
CA ASP A 123 13.59 -28.82 16.81
C ASP A 123 13.40 -29.75 15.62
N PRO A 124 13.94 -30.96 15.60
CA PRO A 124 13.78 -31.90 14.48
C PRO A 124 12.36 -32.46 14.36
N THR A 125 11.47 -32.15 15.27
CA THR A 125 10.05 -32.56 15.26
C THR A 125 9.13 -31.43 14.77
N ASP A 126 9.67 -30.24 14.53
CA ASP A 126 8.91 -29.13 13.98
C ASP A 126 8.63 -29.38 12.49
N ASP A 127 7.38 -29.72 12.19
CA ASP A 127 6.87 -29.86 10.80
C ASP A 127 6.15 -28.56 10.42
N ALA A 128 6.97 -27.56 10.15
CA ALA A 128 6.49 -26.21 9.92
C ALA A 128 5.68 -26.07 8.64
N ASP A 129 4.43 -25.72 8.78
CA ASP A 129 3.49 -25.42 7.69
C ASP A 129 3.02 -23.96 7.70
N PHE A 130 2.45 -23.51 6.60
CA PHE A 130 1.80 -22.21 6.52
C PHE A 130 0.43 -22.25 7.23
N VAL A 131 0.34 -21.54 8.35
CA VAL A 131 -0.87 -21.44 9.16
C VAL A 131 -1.60 -20.13 8.83
N PRO A 132 -2.92 -20.16 8.57
CA PRO A 132 -3.70 -18.95 8.38
C PRO A 132 -3.68 -18.08 9.65
N THR A 133 -3.31 -16.81 9.49
CA THR A 133 -3.29 -15.84 10.60
C THR A 133 -4.33 -14.73 10.42
N THR A 134 -4.73 -14.49 9.18
CA THR A 134 -5.83 -13.57 8.88
C THR A 134 -6.72 -14.22 7.84
N ASP A 135 -8.01 -14.25 8.13
CA ASP A 135 -9.05 -14.73 7.24
C ASP A 135 -10.28 -13.85 7.43
N VAL A 136 -10.44 -12.91 6.55
CA VAL A 136 -11.55 -11.96 6.57
C VAL A 136 -12.18 -11.88 5.19
N PHE A 137 -13.43 -12.26 5.13
CA PHE A 137 -14.31 -11.96 4.02
C PHE A 137 -15.44 -11.07 4.53
N ASN A 138 -15.57 -9.87 4.00
CA ASN A 138 -16.55 -8.89 4.41
C ASN A 138 -17.26 -8.29 3.19
N ILE A 139 -18.59 -8.32 3.21
CA ILE A 139 -19.43 -7.60 2.27
C ILE A 139 -20.32 -6.65 3.06
N SER A 140 -20.42 -5.40 2.64
CA SER A 140 -21.35 -4.44 3.20
C SER A 140 -22.18 -3.75 2.12
N SER A 141 -23.38 -3.36 2.50
CA SER A 141 -24.32 -2.67 1.61
C SER A 141 -25.05 -1.58 2.39
N LEU A 142 -25.02 -0.36 1.87
CA LEU A 142 -25.71 0.80 2.42
C LEU A 142 -26.62 1.40 1.35
N TYR A 143 -27.91 1.32 1.55
CA TYR A 143 -28.90 2.01 0.72
C TYR A 143 -29.43 3.24 1.46
N GLY A 144 -29.47 4.39 0.79
CA GLY A 144 -29.99 5.64 1.35
C GLY A 144 -30.93 6.35 0.38
N TYR A 145 -32.11 6.74 0.89
CA TYR A 145 -33.04 7.57 0.17
C TYR A 145 -32.95 9.03 0.67
N LYS A 146 -32.71 9.97 -0.23
CA LYS A 146 -32.55 11.40 0.09
C LYS A 146 -33.91 12.02 0.34
N LEU A 147 -34.13 12.48 1.56
CA LEU A 147 -35.36 13.20 1.94
C LEU A 147 -35.24 14.69 1.60
N THR A 148 -34.05 15.22 1.75
CA THR A 148 -33.63 16.59 1.39
C THR A 148 -32.15 16.57 1.04
N ASP A 149 -31.60 17.71 0.63
CA ASP A 149 -30.13 17.86 0.37
C ASP A 149 -29.27 17.56 1.59
N LYS A 150 -29.83 17.59 2.81
CA LYS A 150 -29.08 17.40 4.05
C LYS A 150 -29.48 16.15 4.84
N TRP A 151 -30.61 15.51 4.48
CA TRP A 151 -31.15 14.38 5.23
C TRP A 151 -31.44 13.20 4.30
N ALA A 152 -31.02 12.01 4.71
CA ALA A 152 -31.35 10.77 4.03
C ALA A 152 -31.79 9.72 5.06
N LEU A 153 -32.76 8.91 4.68
CA LEU A 153 -33.12 7.68 5.40
C LEU A 153 -32.28 6.55 4.79
N SER A 154 -31.55 5.81 5.63
CA SER A 154 -30.68 4.76 5.16
C SER A 154 -30.83 3.45 5.93
N ALA A 155 -30.61 2.34 5.21
CA ALA A 155 -30.48 0.99 5.75
C ALA A 155 -29.08 0.47 5.45
N PHE A 156 -28.44 -0.17 6.43
CA PHE A 156 -27.13 -0.75 6.34
C PHE A 156 -27.20 -2.23 6.69
N GLY A 157 -26.52 -3.05 5.89
CA GLY A 157 -26.31 -4.47 6.13
C GLY A 157 -24.83 -4.82 5.93
N GLU A 158 -24.33 -5.69 6.79
CA GLU A 158 -22.97 -6.21 6.72
C GLU A 158 -22.99 -7.73 6.96
N TYR A 159 -22.21 -8.43 6.16
CA TYR A 159 -21.94 -9.85 6.33
C TYR A 159 -20.43 -10.05 6.40
N ARG A 160 -19.97 -10.65 7.49
CA ARG A 160 -18.56 -10.97 7.70
C ARG A 160 -18.41 -12.44 8.06
N THR A 161 -17.45 -13.10 7.41
CA THR A 161 -17.13 -14.50 7.64
C THR A 161 -15.65 -14.78 7.39
N THR A 162 -15.24 -15.98 7.71
CA THR A 162 -13.99 -16.60 7.29
C THR A 162 -14.28 -17.53 6.11
N ILE A 163 -13.30 -17.74 5.23
CA ILE A 163 -13.44 -18.62 4.05
C ILE A 163 -12.41 -19.76 4.02
N LEU A 164 -11.34 -19.63 4.82
CA LEU A 164 -10.38 -20.70 5.00
C LEU A 164 -10.91 -21.66 6.06
N ASP A 165 -10.81 -22.96 5.79
CA ASP A 165 -11.05 -23.97 6.80
C ASP A 165 -9.93 -23.87 7.85
N ASN A 166 -10.29 -23.46 9.06
CA ASN A 166 -9.38 -23.54 10.18
C ASN A 166 -9.38 -24.98 10.68
N PHE A 167 -8.51 -25.80 10.12
CA PHE A 167 -8.25 -27.13 10.67
C PHE A 167 -7.48 -26.95 11.98
N ASN A 168 -8.19 -26.72 13.06
CA ASN A 168 -7.74 -26.96 14.40
C ASN A 168 -8.25 -28.36 14.79
N ASP A 169 -7.53 -29.38 14.38
CA ASP A 169 -7.58 -30.71 15.00
C ASP A 169 -6.44 -30.87 16.00
#